data_4b7b5ba6103c68d7a896ae21c7fa0119
#
_entry.id   4b7b5ba6103c68d7a896ae21c7fa0119
#
_cell.length_a   1.000
_cell.length_b   1.000
_cell.length_c   1.000
_cell.angle_alpha   90.00
_cell.angle_beta   90.00
_cell.angle_gamma   90.00
#
_symmetry.space_group_name_H-M   'P 1'
#
loop_
_entity.id
_entity.type
_entity.pdbx_description
1 polymer ?
#
loop_
_entity_poly.entity_id
_entity_poly.type
_entity_poly.pdbx_seq_one_letter_code
_entity_poly.pdbx_strand_id
1 'polypeptide(L)'
;EFDRDGGSHQWRGHSGNSGIDFDIWDPKKGVGEGSHILFKQPVVMDAFCSVVRVIDDNKVFILGGNKNLDTNLPDSQNQTMIYDVENKKFSLSKNLNFKRWYASAVISGDEKMFLFGGEDMPNKKPSTTPEMIDLKNIDYGWKKLDQSESNDLFGAKDATEYSYPRAFLASDGN
;
A
#
# COMPACT_ATOMS: atom_id res chain seq x y z
N GLU A 1 7.39 -3.09 8.35
CA GLU A 1 8.74 -3.65 8.35
C GLU A 1 9.33 -3.42 9.73
N PHE A 2 9.50 -4.49 10.51
CA PHE A 2 10.22 -4.40 11.78
C PHE A 2 11.70 -4.56 11.46
N ASP A 3 12.44 -3.47 11.58
CA ASP A 3 13.89 -3.53 11.60
C ASP A 3 14.30 -4.20 12.92
N ARG A 4 15.07 -5.27 12.85
CA ARG A 4 15.64 -5.92 14.03
C ARG A 4 16.55 -5.00 14.85
N ASP A 5 16.96 -3.88 14.28
CA ASP A 5 17.96 -2.96 14.85
C ASP A 5 17.37 -1.65 15.40
N GLY A 6 16.04 -1.54 15.62
CA GLY A 6 15.52 -0.41 16.37
C GLY A 6 14.37 0.40 15.76
N GLY A 7 13.61 -0.15 14.85
CA GLY A 7 12.30 0.41 14.47
C GLY A 7 12.35 1.68 13.63
N SER A 8 13.40 1.90 12.88
CA SER A 8 13.42 2.96 11.87
C SER A 8 12.86 2.46 10.55
N HIS A 9 12.07 3.30 9.89
CA HIS A 9 11.63 3.09 8.53
C HIS A 9 12.86 3.18 7.59
N GLN A 10 13.43 2.04 7.24
CA GLN A 10 14.59 1.98 6.37
C GLN A 10 14.27 1.26 5.07
N TRP A 11 14.52 1.94 3.96
CA TRP A 11 14.63 1.25 2.69
C TRP A 11 15.99 0.54 2.65
N ARG A 12 15.98 -0.76 2.71
CA ARG A 12 17.19 -1.55 2.47
C ARG A 12 17.26 -1.81 0.97
N GLY A 13 18.15 -1.12 0.31
CA GLY A 13 18.56 -1.43 -1.05
C GLY A 13 19.00 -2.89 -1.12
N HIS A 14 18.35 -3.68 -1.94
CA HIS A 14 18.42 -5.11 -1.87
C HIS A 14 19.56 -5.68 -2.70
N SER A 15 20.50 -6.31 -2.04
CA SER A 15 21.21 -7.43 -2.64
C SER A 15 20.37 -8.69 -2.42
N GLY A 16 19.48 -8.98 -3.39
CA GLY A 16 18.77 -10.25 -3.49
C GLY A 16 17.73 -10.58 -2.40
N ASN A 17 16.46 -10.56 -2.72
CA ASN A 17 15.34 -11.22 -2.04
C ASN A 17 14.77 -10.64 -0.74
N SER A 18 15.18 -9.48 -0.25
CA SER A 18 14.75 -8.99 1.07
C SER A 18 13.43 -8.20 1.09
N GLY A 19 12.93 -7.70 -0.04
CA GLY A 19 11.68 -6.94 -0.10
C GLY A 19 10.40 -7.78 -0.14
N ILE A 20 10.53 -9.09 -0.05
CA ILE A 20 9.41 -10.04 -0.15
C ILE A 20 9.18 -10.86 1.13
N ASP A 21 9.88 -10.53 2.20
CA ASP A 21 9.69 -11.19 3.48
C ASP A 21 8.55 -10.52 4.26
N PHE A 22 7.64 -11.33 4.79
CA PHE A 22 6.51 -10.89 5.62
C PHE A 22 6.60 -11.56 6.97
N ASP A 23 6.26 -10.80 8.00
CA ASP A 23 6.15 -11.28 9.37
C ASP A 23 4.70 -11.21 9.83
N ILE A 24 4.20 -12.34 10.33
CA ILE A 24 2.92 -12.40 11.01
C ILE A 24 3.21 -12.53 12.50
N TRP A 25 2.86 -11.52 13.24
CA TRP A 25 2.97 -11.50 14.68
C TRP A 25 1.65 -11.87 15.36
N ASP A 26 1.69 -12.85 16.26
CA ASP A 26 0.57 -13.23 17.11
C ASP A 26 0.74 -12.58 18.50
N PRO A 27 0.03 -11.48 18.79
CA PRO A 27 0.18 -10.78 20.07
C PRO A 27 -0.21 -11.62 21.29
N LYS A 28 -1.03 -12.67 21.12
CA LYS A 28 -1.41 -13.57 22.21
C LYS A 28 -0.24 -14.42 22.71
N LYS A 29 0.78 -14.57 21.89
CA LYS A 29 2.02 -15.30 22.24
C LYS A 29 3.13 -14.38 22.77
N GLY A 30 2.85 -13.08 22.93
CA GLY A 30 3.83 -12.10 23.39
C GLY A 30 4.76 -11.61 22.30
N VAL A 31 6.02 -11.31 22.66
CA VAL A 31 7.03 -10.72 21.75
C VAL A 31 8.25 -11.64 21.54
N GLY A 32 8.25 -12.83 22.09
CA GLY A 32 9.36 -13.77 22.02
C GLY A 32 9.35 -14.64 20.77
N GLU A 33 10.37 -15.48 20.70
CA GLU A 33 10.50 -16.51 19.66
C GLU A 33 9.24 -17.41 19.66
N GLY A 34 8.67 -17.65 18.48
CA GLY A 34 7.41 -18.40 18.34
C GLY A 34 6.13 -17.54 18.28
N SER A 35 6.21 -16.24 18.61
CA SER A 35 5.12 -15.30 18.35
C SER A 35 5.13 -14.75 16.91
N HIS A 36 6.19 -14.99 16.17
CA HIS A 36 6.42 -14.51 14.81
C HIS A 36 6.49 -15.67 13.81
N ILE A 37 5.86 -15.49 12.67
CA ILE A 37 5.98 -16.39 11.53
C ILE A 37 6.51 -15.58 10.36
N LEU A 38 7.80 -15.77 10.05
CA LEU A 38 8.44 -15.16 8.90
C LEU A 38 8.24 -16.05 7.66
N PHE A 39 7.77 -15.50 6.57
CA PHE A 39 7.62 -16.21 5.32
C PHE A 39 7.87 -15.32 4.11
N LYS A 40 8.29 -15.96 3.02
CA LYS A 40 8.48 -15.31 1.73
C LYS A 40 7.19 -15.38 0.93
N GLN A 41 6.74 -14.24 0.42
CA GLN A 41 5.62 -14.25 -0.50
C GLN A 41 6.04 -14.82 -1.86
N PRO A 42 5.19 -15.61 -2.52
CA PRO A 42 5.46 -16.09 -3.86
C PRO A 42 5.25 -15.05 -4.96
N VAL A 43 4.64 -13.93 -4.60
CA VAL A 43 4.34 -12.82 -5.53
C VAL A 43 5.41 -11.76 -5.40
N VAL A 44 6.06 -11.43 -6.50
CA VAL A 44 7.13 -10.44 -6.53
C VAL A 44 6.54 -9.03 -6.49
N MET A 45 6.32 -8.52 -5.29
CA MET A 45 5.87 -7.14 -5.04
C MET A 45 6.57 -6.63 -3.77
N ASP A 46 7.35 -5.56 -3.90
CA ASP A 46 7.95 -4.90 -2.75
C ASP A 46 6.92 -3.98 -2.08
N ALA A 47 6.55 -4.31 -0.84
CA ALA A 47 5.58 -3.55 -0.07
C ALA A 47 6.15 -2.29 0.60
N PHE A 48 7.42 -1.95 0.37
CA PHE A 48 8.02 -0.75 0.95
C PHE A 48 7.28 0.50 0.46
N CYS A 49 6.86 1.34 1.41
CA CYS A 49 6.08 2.56 1.14
C CYS A 49 4.73 2.33 0.41
N SER A 50 4.19 1.13 0.52
CA SER A 50 2.83 0.80 0.06
C SER A 50 1.76 1.28 1.04
N VAL A 51 0.53 1.25 0.59
CA VAL A 51 -0.65 1.34 1.46
C VAL A 51 -1.07 -0.05 1.88
N VAL A 52 -1.34 -0.25 3.17
CA VAL A 52 -1.84 -1.50 3.72
C VAL A 52 -3.19 -1.25 4.41
N ARG A 53 -4.21 -2.00 4.06
CA ARG A 53 -5.56 -1.91 4.65
C ARG A 53 -6.15 -3.29 4.89
N VAL A 54 -6.72 -3.47 6.06
CA VAL A 54 -7.63 -4.60 6.34
C VAL A 54 -8.95 -4.27 5.62
N ILE A 55 -9.42 -5.15 4.76
CA ILE A 55 -10.62 -4.95 3.95
C ILE A 55 -11.79 -5.83 4.37
N ASP A 56 -11.52 -6.91 5.04
CA ASP A 56 -12.48 -7.76 5.76
C ASP A 56 -11.76 -8.54 6.87
N ASP A 57 -12.48 -9.38 7.60
CA ASP A 57 -11.93 -10.14 8.74
C ASP A 57 -10.74 -11.03 8.36
N ASN A 58 -10.62 -11.41 7.09
CA ASN A 58 -9.63 -12.37 6.61
C ASN A 58 -8.72 -11.83 5.50
N LYS A 59 -8.85 -10.56 5.09
CA LYS A 59 -8.07 -10.04 3.99
C LYS A 59 -7.38 -8.72 4.28
N VAL A 60 -6.12 -8.66 3.88
CA VAL A 60 -5.31 -7.44 3.90
C VAL A 60 -4.97 -7.06 2.46
N PHE A 61 -5.29 -5.84 2.07
CA PHE A 61 -5.00 -5.30 0.75
C PHE A 61 -3.74 -4.43 0.82
N ILE A 62 -2.81 -4.67 -0.10
CA ILE A 62 -1.52 -3.98 -0.21
C ILE A 62 -1.46 -3.32 -1.58
N LEU A 63 -1.20 -2.02 -1.63
CA LEU A 63 -1.40 -1.17 -2.80
C LEU A 63 -0.16 -0.34 -3.11
N GLY A 64 0.36 -0.44 -4.33
CA GLY A 64 1.50 0.37 -4.77
C GLY A 64 2.78 0.09 -4.00
N GLY A 65 3.58 1.12 -3.76
CA GLY A 65 4.87 1.02 -3.09
C GLY A 65 6.03 0.91 -4.07
N ASN A 66 7.11 0.28 -3.63
CA ASN A 66 8.33 0.14 -4.42
C ASN A 66 8.21 -0.99 -5.46
N LYS A 67 8.80 -0.76 -6.63
CA LYS A 67 8.89 -1.78 -7.69
C LYS A 67 10.24 -2.47 -7.70
N ASN A 68 11.26 -1.79 -7.25
CA ASN A 68 12.63 -2.18 -7.55
C ASN A 68 13.19 -3.10 -6.45
N LEU A 69 13.26 -4.39 -6.75
CA LEU A 69 13.83 -5.39 -5.87
C LEU A 69 15.36 -5.47 -5.97
N ASP A 70 15.93 -5.03 -7.10
CA ASP A 70 17.33 -5.29 -7.44
C ASP A 70 18.23 -4.06 -7.47
N THR A 71 17.69 -2.86 -7.31
CA THR A 71 18.46 -1.62 -7.38
C THR A 71 18.27 -0.74 -6.15
N ASN A 72 19.28 0.05 -5.84
CA ASN A 72 19.22 1.06 -4.76
C ASN A 72 18.46 2.33 -5.16
N LEU A 73 17.77 2.32 -6.31
CA LEU A 73 17.02 3.46 -6.79
C LEU A 73 15.53 3.22 -6.54
N PRO A 74 14.85 4.18 -5.91
CA PRO A 74 13.41 4.10 -5.73
C PRO A 74 12.69 4.11 -7.09
N ASP A 75 11.75 3.19 -7.28
CA ASP A 75 10.79 3.19 -8.38
C ASP A 75 9.42 2.82 -7.81
N SER A 76 8.38 3.47 -8.25
CA SER A 76 7.03 3.19 -7.79
C SER A 76 6.33 2.17 -8.70
N GLN A 77 5.33 1.52 -8.14
CA GLN A 77 4.53 0.55 -8.86
C GLN A 77 3.03 0.83 -8.74
N ASN A 78 2.28 0.22 -9.64
CA ASN A 78 0.82 0.21 -9.62
C ASN A 78 0.25 -1.18 -9.30
N GLN A 79 1.08 -2.14 -8.97
CA GLN A 79 0.61 -3.46 -8.56
C GLN A 79 -0.13 -3.40 -7.23
N THR A 80 -1.04 -4.34 -7.06
CA THR A 80 -1.75 -4.56 -5.80
C THR A 80 -1.80 -6.05 -5.51
N MET A 81 -1.80 -6.41 -4.23
CA MET A 81 -1.97 -7.79 -3.80
C MET A 81 -2.86 -7.91 -2.57
N ILE A 82 -3.48 -9.05 -2.42
CA ILE A 82 -4.29 -9.41 -1.27
C ILE A 82 -3.60 -10.54 -0.52
N TYR A 83 -3.47 -10.35 0.78
CA TYR A 83 -3.12 -11.41 1.72
C TYR A 83 -4.39 -12.00 2.32
N ASP A 84 -4.61 -13.28 2.10
CA ASP A 84 -5.66 -14.08 2.72
C ASP A 84 -5.10 -14.65 4.04
N VAL A 85 -5.67 -14.20 5.15
CA VAL A 85 -5.19 -14.53 6.50
C VAL A 85 -5.46 -15.99 6.84
N GLU A 86 -6.61 -16.51 6.45
CA GLU A 86 -7.04 -17.90 6.73
C GLU A 86 -6.16 -18.89 5.96
N ASN A 87 -5.98 -18.65 4.67
CA ASN A 87 -5.20 -19.52 3.80
C ASN A 87 -3.70 -19.21 3.82
N LYS A 88 -3.28 -18.12 4.49
CA LYS A 88 -1.89 -17.64 4.56
C LYS A 88 -1.27 -17.49 3.17
N LYS A 89 -2.01 -16.91 2.25
CA LYS A 89 -1.66 -16.84 0.84
C LYS A 89 -1.74 -15.42 0.29
N PHE A 90 -0.72 -15.05 -0.49
CA PHE A 90 -0.75 -13.84 -1.30
C PHE A 90 -1.24 -14.13 -2.72
N SER A 91 -2.01 -13.20 -3.27
CA SER A 91 -2.44 -13.19 -4.67
C SER A 91 -2.40 -11.77 -5.23
N LEU A 92 -2.02 -11.63 -6.49
CA LEU A 92 -2.16 -10.35 -7.20
C LEU A 92 -3.64 -10.00 -7.36
N SER A 93 -3.92 -8.72 -7.30
CA SER A 93 -5.23 -8.14 -7.58
C SER A 93 -5.15 -7.17 -8.77
N LYS A 94 -6.21 -6.41 -9.01
CA LYS A 94 -6.28 -5.45 -10.12
C LYS A 94 -5.35 -4.27 -9.89
N ASN A 95 -4.48 -3.98 -10.84
CA ASN A 95 -3.55 -2.88 -10.77
C ASN A 95 -4.25 -1.52 -10.63
N LEU A 96 -3.61 -0.61 -9.91
CA LEU A 96 -3.95 0.81 -9.90
C LEU A 96 -3.81 1.41 -11.31
N ASN A 97 -4.51 2.50 -11.58
CA ASN A 97 -4.32 3.25 -12.82
C ASN A 97 -3.00 4.07 -12.81
N PHE A 98 -2.54 4.45 -11.62
CA PHE A 98 -1.32 5.23 -11.44
C PHE A 98 -0.34 4.50 -10.54
N LYS A 99 0.95 4.70 -10.78
CA LYS A 99 1.98 4.30 -9.83
C LYS A 99 1.89 5.19 -8.60
N ARG A 100 2.03 4.58 -7.40
CA ARG A 100 1.92 5.32 -6.15
C ARG A 100 2.93 4.83 -5.12
N TRP A 101 3.80 5.74 -4.74
CA TRP A 101 4.63 5.66 -3.55
C TRP A 101 4.11 6.64 -2.52
N TYR A 102 3.98 6.28 -1.25
CA TYR A 102 3.47 7.13 -0.17
C TYR A 102 2.01 7.59 -0.34
N ALA A 103 1.17 6.78 -0.93
CA ALA A 103 -0.26 7.05 -0.98
C ALA A 103 -0.97 6.77 0.34
N SER A 104 -2.23 7.19 0.44
CA SER A 104 -3.13 6.88 1.55
C SER A 104 -4.48 6.38 1.04
N ALA A 105 -5.16 5.58 1.88
CA ALA A 105 -6.50 5.09 1.56
C ALA A 105 -7.45 5.20 2.74
N VAL A 106 -8.72 5.40 2.44
CA VAL A 106 -9.85 5.34 3.38
C VAL A 106 -10.93 4.42 2.82
N ILE A 107 -11.63 3.72 3.70
CA ILE A 107 -12.76 2.85 3.32
C ILE A 107 -14.03 3.49 3.84
N SER A 108 -15.01 3.71 2.96
CA SER A 108 -16.32 4.23 3.30
C SER A 108 -17.24 3.16 3.86
N GLY A 109 -18.33 3.58 4.51
CA GLY A 109 -19.32 2.68 5.10
C GLY A 109 -20.07 1.79 4.10
N ASP A 110 -20.06 2.14 2.81
CA ASP A 110 -20.62 1.35 1.71
C ASP A 110 -19.60 0.40 1.05
N GLU A 111 -18.47 0.19 1.72
CA GLU A 111 -17.38 -0.73 1.32
C GLU A 111 -16.67 -0.30 0.01
N LYS A 112 -16.52 0.98 -0.21
CA LYS A 112 -15.63 1.51 -1.24
C LYS A 112 -14.33 1.98 -0.63
N MET A 113 -13.20 1.63 -1.25
CA MET A 113 -11.90 2.13 -0.87
C MET A 113 -11.50 3.25 -1.82
N PHE A 114 -11.15 4.39 -1.25
CA PHE A 114 -10.60 5.55 -1.95
C PHE A 114 -9.12 5.63 -1.70
N LEU A 115 -8.34 5.79 -2.76
CA LEU A 115 -6.88 5.91 -2.75
C LEU A 115 -6.47 7.24 -3.35
N PHE A 116 -5.60 7.97 -2.66
CA PHE A 116 -5.20 9.32 -3.07
C PHE A 116 -3.76 9.63 -2.67
N GLY A 117 -3.21 10.66 -3.32
CA GLY A 117 -1.83 11.08 -3.15
C GLY A 117 -0.80 10.05 -3.61
N GLY A 118 0.39 10.18 -3.08
CA GLY A 118 1.54 9.42 -3.52
C GLY A 118 2.16 9.96 -4.81
N GLU A 119 3.27 9.38 -5.20
CA GLU A 119 4.05 9.86 -6.34
C GLU A 119 4.58 8.74 -7.22
N ASP A 120 4.83 9.06 -8.48
CA ASP A 120 5.57 8.20 -9.42
C ASP A 120 7.08 8.46 -9.26
N MET A 121 7.78 7.53 -8.64
CA MET A 121 9.24 7.55 -8.53
C MET A 121 9.88 6.85 -9.74
N PRO A 122 11.06 7.24 -10.20
CA PRO A 122 11.94 8.27 -9.65
C PRO A 122 11.61 9.71 -10.08
N ASN A 123 10.57 9.89 -10.89
CA ASN A 123 10.24 11.19 -11.49
C ASN A 123 9.69 12.20 -10.50
N LYS A 124 9.36 11.76 -9.28
CA LYS A 124 8.71 12.57 -8.23
C LYS A 124 7.48 13.31 -8.74
N LYS A 125 6.71 12.62 -9.59
CA LYS A 125 5.48 13.15 -10.14
C LYS A 125 4.31 12.78 -9.23
N PRO A 126 3.67 13.74 -8.56
CA PRO A 126 2.51 13.46 -7.71
C PRO A 126 1.36 12.84 -8.49
N SER A 127 0.64 11.93 -7.86
CA SER A 127 -0.59 11.33 -8.41
C SER A 127 -1.79 12.17 -7.97
N THR A 128 -2.17 13.13 -8.81
CA THR A 128 -3.17 14.16 -8.52
C THR A 128 -4.62 13.69 -8.58
N THR A 129 -4.86 12.58 -9.28
CA THR A 129 -6.20 12.00 -9.46
C THR A 129 -6.43 10.87 -8.48
N PRO A 130 -7.42 10.95 -7.58
CA PRO A 130 -7.80 9.82 -6.71
C PRO A 130 -8.34 8.64 -7.52
N GLU A 131 -8.29 7.46 -6.90
CA GLU A 131 -8.86 6.23 -7.45
C GLU A 131 -9.79 5.58 -6.43
N MET A 132 -10.78 4.84 -6.91
CA MET A 132 -11.72 4.12 -6.07
C MET A 132 -11.90 2.69 -6.57
N ILE A 133 -12.04 1.75 -5.63
CA ILE A 133 -12.43 0.37 -5.91
C ILE A 133 -13.63 -0.01 -5.02
N ASP A 134 -14.56 -0.76 -5.59
CA ASP A 134 -15.65 -1.39 -4.84
C ASP A 134 -15.13 -2.71 -4.23
N LEU A 135 -15.05 -2.79 -2.90
CA LEU A 135 -14.55 -3.97 -2.21
C LEU A 135 -15.48 -5.18 -2.32
N LYS A 136 -16.77 -4.97 -2.66
CA LYS A 136 -17.72 -6.05 -2.98
C LYS A 136 -17.45 -6.67 -4.34
N ASN A 137 -16.79 -5.92 -5.25
CA ASN A 137 -16.60 -6.31 -6.64
C ASN A 137 -15.17 -5.96 -7.11
N ILE A 138 -14.17 -6.40 -6.38
CA ILE A 138 -12.74 -6.09 -6.62
C ILE A 138 -12.31 -6.41 -8.08
N ASP A 139 -12.92 -7.41 -8.70
CA ASP A 139 -12.60 -7.82 -10.06
C ASP A 139 -12.93 -6.78 -11.13
N TYR A 140 -13.79 -5.80 -10.85
CA TYR A 140 -14.03 -4.69 -11.76
C TYR A 140 -12.87 -3.69 -11.82
N GLY A 141 -11.96 -3.76 -10.84
CA GLY A 141 -10.75 -2.94 -10.80
C GLY A 141 -10.97 -1.51 -10.32
N TRP A 142 -9.92 -0.73 -10.44
CA TRP A 142 -9.84 0.64 -9.95
C TRP A 142 -10.43 1.63 -10.95
N LYS A 143 -11.32 2.48 -10.48
CA LYS A 143 -11.91 3.59 -11.22
C LYS A 143 -11.18 4.89 -10.88
N LYS A 144 -10.77 5.63 -11.91
CA LYS A 144 -10.27 7.00 -11.75
C LYS A 144 -11.40 7.93 -11.36
N LEU A 145 -11.11 8.86 -10.48
CA LEU A 145 -12.03 9.92 -10.08
C LEU A 145 -11.56 11.24 -10.70
N ASP A 146 -11.63 11.35 -12.03
CA ASP A 146 -11.10 12.47 -12.80
C ASP A 146 -11.70 13.81 -12.37
N GLN A 147 -12.94 13.82 -11.92
CA GLN A 147 -13.61 15.04 -11.40
C GLN A 147 -13.09 15.48 -10.03
N SER A 148 -12.33 14.63 -9.34
CA SER A 148 -11.71 14.89 -8.05
C SER A 148 -10.20 15.11 -8.17
N GLU A 149 -9.69 15.28 -9.38
CA GLU A 149 -8.30 15.66 -9.59
C GLU A 149 -8.02 17.02 -8.94
N SER A 150 -6.93 17.11 -8.19
CA SER A 150 -6.54 18.34 -7.53
C SER A 150 -5.03 18.50 -7.50
N ASN A 151 -4.55 19.50 -8.25
CA ASN A 151 -3.17 19.93 -8.18
C ASN A 151 -2.86 20.70 -6.87
N ASP A 152 -3.85 21.39 -6.32
CA ASP A 152 -3.68 22.15 -5.09
C ASP A 152 -3.50 21.25 -3.86
N LEU A 153 -4.20 20.11 -3.83
CA LEU A 153 -4.09 19.14 -2.74
C LEU A 153 -2.94 18.16 -2.92
N PHE A 154 -2.72 17.67 -4.13
CA PHE A 154 -1.82 16.54 -4.36
C PHE A 154 -0.70 16.81 -5.36
N GLY A 155 -0.68 17.95 -6.03
CA GLY A 155 0.16 18.15 -7.21
C GLY A 155 1.14 19.30 -7.16
N ALA A 156 0.94 20.28 -6.30
CA ALA A 156 1.79 21.45 -6.28
C ALA A 156 3.23 21.10 -5.86
N LYS A 157 4.20 21.71 -6.51
CA LYS A 157 5.63 21.54 -6.21
C LYS A 157 5.95 21.81 -4.73
N ASP A 158 5.15 22.65 -4.10
CA ASP A 158 5.23 23.01 -2.69
C ASP A 158 4.10 22.36 -1.85
N ALA A 159 3.22 21.56 -2.45
CA ALA A 159 2.22 20.80 -1.72
C ALA A 159 2.93 19.65 -0.98
N THR A 160 2.94 19.74 0.32
CA THR A 160 3.46 18.70 1.20
C THR A 160 2.47 17.56 1.40
N GLU A 161 1.30 17.64 0.76
CA GLU A 161 0.15 16.78 1.04
C GLU A 161 0.10 15.50 0.18
N TYR A 162 0.94 15.36 -0.83
CA TYR A 162 0.90 14.17 -1.69
C TYR A 162 1.51 12.92 -1.05
N SER A 163 2.41 13.10 -0.08
CA SER A 163 3.05 11.99 0.65
C SER A 163 2.27 11.67 1.91
N TYR A 164 1.65 10.50 1.96
CA TYR A 164 0.81 10.04 3.06
C TYR A 164 -0.27 11.06 3.48
N PRO A 165 -1.08 11.60 2.54
CA PRO A 165 -2.13 12.54 2.90
C PRO A 165 -3.07 11.90 3.93
N ARG A 166 -3.44 12.67 4.95
CA ARG A 166 -4.33 12.17 5.99
C ARG A 166 -5.78 12.32 5.54
N ALA A 167 -6.51 11.22 5.57
CA ALA A 167 -7.94 11.19 5.32
C ALA A 167 -8.66 10.42 6.41
N PHE A 168 -9.80 10.93 6.77
CA PHE A 168 -10.66 10.35 7.80
C PHE A 168 -12.08 10.28 7.27
N LEU A 169 -12.76 9.18 7.55
CA LEU A 169 -14.19 9.09 7.31
C LEU A 169 -14.91 9.86 8.42
N ALA A 170 -15.75 10.83 8.04
CA ALA A 170 -16.58 11.53 9.00
C ALA A 170 -17.77 10.66 9.45
N SER A 171 -18.40 11.04 10.56
CA SER A 171 -19.52 10.27 11.14
C SER A 171 -20.76 10.17 10.25
N ASP A 172 -20.88 11.09 9.29
CA ASP A 172 -21.95 11.08 8.27
C ASP A 172 -21.61 10.26 7.02
N GLY A 173 -20.44 9.63 7.00
CA GLY A 173 -19.98 8.79 5.89
C GLY A 173 -19.23 9.52 4.77
N ASN A 174 -18.95 10.83 4.95
CA ASN A 174 -18.20 11.65 4.00
C ASN A 174 -16.70 11.72 4.36
#